data_6928b35af6b4ba51d3b9c2593f16f806
#
_entry.id   6928b35af6b4ba51d3b9c2593f16f806
#
_cell.length_a   1.000
_cell.length_b   1.000
_cell.length_c   1.000
_cell.angle_alpha   90.00
_cell.angle_beta   90.00
_cell.angle_gamma   90.00
#
_symmetry.space_group_name_H-M   'P 1'
#
loop_
_entity.id
_entity.type
_entity.pdbx_description
1 polymer ?
#
loop_
_entity_poly.entity_id
_entity_poly.type
_entity_poly.pdbx_seq_one_letter_code
_entity_poly.pdbx_strand_id
1 'polypeptide(L)'
;ATRFRRPTNSEHEILRELVVRPLRPAERARFDALLMEHHYLHSAALVGEQLRYVATQRSRWLALLTWAAPARHLRARDQWIGWSDEQRRRRLALVVNNTRFLILP
;
A
#
# COMPACT_ATOMS: atom_id res chain seq x y z
N ALA A 1 15.24 -20.96 -12.26
CA ALA A 1 14.45 -21.13 -11.05
C ALA A 1 14.74 -20.00 -10.06
N THR A 2 13.69 -19.38 -9.51
CA THR A 2 13.85 -18.35 -8.50
C THR A 2 14.22 -19.00 -7.17
N ARG A 3 15.34 -18.59 -6.61
CA ARG A 3 15.74 -19.03 -5.28
C ARG A 3 15.47 -17.93 -4.27
N PHE A 4 14.84 -18.28 -3.16
CA PHE A 4 14.68 -17.37 -2.05
C PHE A 4 16.01 -17.28 -1.30
N ARG A 5 16.54 -16.07 -1.19
CA ARG A 5 17.72 -15.79 -0.38
C ARG A 5 17.33 -15.81 1.11
N ARG A 6 18.15 -16.46 1.94
CA ARG A 6 17.95 -16.38 3.39
C ARG A 6 18.19 -14.94 3.86
N PRO A 7 17.33 -14.40 4.74
CA PRO A 7 17.54 -13.06 5.30
C PRO A 7 18.88 -12.97 6.05
N THR A 8 19.53 -11.84 5.94
CA THR A 8 20.69 -11.50 6.75
C THR A 8 20.29 -11.22 8.20
N ASN A 9 21.26 -11.14 9.13
CA ASN A 9 20.98 -10.77 10.51
C ASN A 9 20.34 -9.38 10.61
N SER A 10 20.78 -8.42 9.78
CA SER A 10 20.17 -7.07 9.71
C SER A 10 18.72 -7.13 9.24
N GLU A 11 18.44 -7.95 8.24
CA GLU A 11 17.08 -8.13 7.73
C GLU A 11 16.17 -8.79 8.77
N HIS A 12 16.66 -9.77 9.52
CA HIS A 12 15.91 -10.38 10.62
C HIS A 12 15.59 -9.35 11.71
N GLU A 13 16.50 -8.46 12.02
CA GLU A 13 16.30 -7.39 12.98
C GLU A 13 15.22 -6.42 12.51
N ILE A 14 15.28 -6.02 11.23
CA ILE A 14 14.24 -5.18 10.62
C ILE A 14 12.88 -5.84 10.71
N LEU A 15 12.78 -7.12 10.35
CA LEU A 15 11.51 -7.84 10.38
C LEU A 15 10.93 -7.97 11.79
N ARG A 16 11.77 -8.17 12.80
CA ARG A 16 11.33 -8.26 14.19
C ARG A 16 10.80 -6.94 14.74
N GLU A 17 11.36 -5.82 14.27
CA GLU A 17 11.03 -4.49 14.76
C GLU A 17 10.06 -3.74 13.86
N LEU A 18 9.64 -4.35 12.75
CA LEU A 18 8.77 -3.72 11.77
C LEU A 18 7.39 -3.46 12.35
N VAL A 19 6.94 -2.22 12.23
CA VAL A 19 5.59 -1.80 12.56
C VAL A 19 4.96 -1.15 11.34
N VAL A 20 3.78 -1.63 10.95
CA VAL A 20 2.96 -1.03 9.91
C VAL A 20 1.79 -0.35 10.59
N ARG A 21 1.66 0.95 10.41
CA ARG A 21 0.63 1.74 11.08
C ARG A 21 -0.02 2.75 10.16
N PRO A 22 -1.25 3.18 10.48
CA PRO A 22 -1.86 4.30 9.77
C PRO A 22 -1.03 5.56 9.88
N LEU A 23 -1.06 6.36 8.83
CA LEU A 23 -0.41 7.66 8.82
C LEU A 23 -1.16 8.63 9.72
N ARG A 24 -0.44 9.40 10.52
CA ARG A 24 -1.03 10.47 11.34
C ARG A 24 -1.23 11.72 10.49
N PRO A 25 -2.26 12.54 10.76
CA PRO A 25 -2.51 13.74 9.97
C PRO A 25 -1.31 14.70 9.88
N ALA A 26 -0.55 14.86 10.94
CA ALA A 26 0.64 15.72 10.95
C ALA A 26 1.77 15.21 10.05
N GLU A 27 1.73 13.95 9.64
CA GLU A 27 2.75 13.31 8.80
C GLU A 27 2.43 13.38 7.30
N ARG A 28 1.27 13.91 6.94
CA ARG A 28 0.79 13.90 5.56
C ARG A 28 1.72 14.63 4.59
N ALA A 29 2.21 15.78 4.96
CA ALA A 29 3.09 16.56 4.11
C ALA A 29 4.40 15.83 3.80
N ARG A 30 5.00 15.21 4.80
CA ARG A 30 6.20 14.39 4.64
C ARG A 30 5.95 13.18 3.75
N PHE A 31 4.83 12.50 3.96
CA PHE A 31 4.43 11.33 3.18
C PHE A 31 4.29 11.68 1.70
N ASP A 32 3.54 12.74 1.39
CA ASP A 32 3.30 13.17 0.02
C ASP A 32 4.60 13.62 -0.67
N ALA A 33 5.46 14.32 0.04
CA ALA A 33 6.75 14.76 -0.48
C ALA A 33 7.65 13.57 -0.86
N LEU A 34 7.68 12.53 -0.04
CA LEU A 34 8.46 11.33 -0.32
C LEU A 34 7.91 10.55 -1.50
N LEU A 35 6.58 10.46 -1.65
CA LEU A 35 5.97 9.84 -2.83
C LEU A 35 6.34 10.59 -4.11
N MET A 36 6.28 11.92 -4.09
CA MET A 36 6.64 12.71 -5.26
C MET A 36 8.11 12.56 -5.64
N GLU A 37 8.98 12.45 -4.65
CA GLU A 37 10.42 12.37 -4.89
C GLU A 37 10.87 10.98 -5.37
N HIS A 38 10.37 9.92 -4.76
CA HIS A 38 10.94 8.57 -4.92
C HIS A 38 10.06 7.59 -5.69
N HIS A 39 8.75 7.79 -5.74
CA HIS A 39 7.88 6.86 -6.46
C HIS A 39 8.03 7.07 -7.97
N TYR A 40 8.03 5.97 -8.72
CA TYR A 40 8.23 6.02 -10.18
C TYR A 40 7.20 6.87 -10.94
N LEU A 41 6.01 7.05 -10.37
CA LEU A 41 4.97 7.93 -10.93
C LEU A 41 5.17 9.41 -10.56
N HIS A 42 6.05 9.73 -9.63
CA HIS A 42 6.34 11.07 -9.14
C HIS A 42 5.07 11.88 -8.82
N SER A 43 4.10 11.22 -8.19
CA SER A 43 2.83 11.86 -7.86
C SER A 43 2.27 11.33 -6.56
N ALA A 44 1.84 12.25 -5.70
CA ALA A 44 1.05 11.97 -4.52
C ALA A 44 -0.44 12.23 -4.75
N ALA A 45 -0.80 12.71 -5.95
CA ALA A 45 -2.20 12.97 -6.32
C ALA A 45 -2.92 11.64 -6.55
N LEU A 46 -3.91 11.36 -5.70
CA LEU A 46 -4.70 10.14 -5.72
C LEU A 46 -6.17 10.51 -5.79
N VAL A 47 -6.92 9.77 -6.59
CA VAL A 47 -8.36 10.01 -6.78
C VAL A 47 -9.14 9.35 -5.67
N GLY A 48 -10.11 10.08 -5.10
CA GLY A 48 -11.00 9.55 -4.08
C GLY A 48 -10.35 9.40 -2.71
N GLU A 49 -11.05 8.71 -1.85
CA GLU A 49 -10.64 8.48 -0.47
C GLU A 49 -9.51 7.44 -0.41
N GLN A 50 -8.47 7.78 0.32
CA GLN A 50 -7.26 6.94 0.43
C GLN A 50 -6.97 6.61 1.88
N LEU A 51 -6.53 5.38 2.12
CA LEU A 51 -5.91 4.99 3.37
C LEU A 51 -4.39 5.03 3.19
N ARG A 52 -3.71 5.70 4.09
CA ARG A 52 -2.25 5.82 4.06
C ARG A 52 -1.63 5.14 5.25
N TYR A 53 -0.63 4.32 4.97
CA TYR A 53 0.12 3.57 5.98
C TYR A 53 1.60 3.80 5.79
N VAL A 54 2.32 3.72 6.88
CA VAL A 54 3.78 3.76 6.87
C VAL A 54 4.32 2.54 7.60
N ALA A 55 5.35 1.93 7.04
CA ALA A 55 6.10 0.87 7.69
C ALA A 55 7.35 1.46 8.32
N THR A 56 7.56 1.20 9.60
CA THR A 56 8.65 1.78 10.37
C THR A 56 9.47 0.74 11.09
N GLN A 57 10.73 1.07 11.36
CA GLN A 57 11.60 0.36 12.29
C GLN A 57 12.19 1.39 13.24
N ARG A 58 11.92 1.27 14.53
CA ARG A 58 12.40 2.23 15.54
C ARG A 58 12.10 3.68 15.15
N SER A 59 10.88 3.93 14.70
CA SER A 59 10.40 5.22 14.20
C SER A 59 11.02 5.69 12.88
N ARG A 60 11.96 4.96 12.29
CA ARG A 60 12.49 5.26 10.97
C ARG A 60 11.51 4.73 9.91
N TRP A 61 11.15 5.58 8.97
CA TRP A 61 10.26 5.19 7.88
C TRP A 61 11.01 4.33 6.85
N LEU A 62 10.46 3.17 6.55
CA LEU A 62 11.03 2.22 5.59
C LEU A 62 10.22 2.15 4.30
N ALA A 63 8.91 2.25 4.38
CA ALA A 63 8.03 2.10 3.24
C ALA A 63 6.75 2.90 3.39
N LEU A 64 6.18 3.30 2.27
CA LEU A 64 4.91 4.01 2.18
C LEU A 64 3.92 3.16 1.41
N LEU A 65 2.68 3.10 1.90
CA LEU A 65 1.61 2.34 1.26
C LEU A 65 0.35 3.19 1.19
N THR A 66 -0.33 3.16 0.06
CA THR A 66 -1.66 3.76 -0.07
C THR A 66 -2.66 2.73 -0.56
N TRP A 67 -3.85 2.81 -0.02
CA TRP A 67 -4.96 1.92 -0.34
C TRP A 67 -6.19 2.76 -0.67
N ALA A 68 -6.94 2.35 -1.68
CA ALA A 68 -8.14 3.05 -2.10
C ALA A 68 -9.29 2.08 -2.29
N ALA A 69 -10.50 2.63 -2.33
CA ALA A 69 -11.66 1.88 -2.76
C ALA A 69 -11.44 1.37 -4.20
N PRO A 70 -11.87 0.14 -4.51
CA PRO A 70 -11.71 -0.41 -5.85
C PRO A 70 -12.64 0.28 -6.84
N ALA A 71 -12.29 0.19 -8.13
CA ALA A 71 -13.21 0.62 -9.19
C ALA A 71 -14.53 -0.15 -9.09
N ARG A 72 -15.65 0.55 -9.30
CA ARG A 72 -16.98 -0.07 -9.23
C ARG A 72 -17.13 -1.20 -10.25
N HIS A 73 -16.59 -1.01 -11.44
CA HIS A 73 -16.61 -1.98 -12.53
C HIS A 73 -15.18 -2.21 -13.01
N LEU A 74 -14.71 -3.42 -12.87
CA LEU A 74 -13.43 -3.85 -13.40
C LEU A 74 -13.58 -5.30 -13.87
N ARG A 75 -13.72 -5.47 -15.18
CA ARG A 75 -14.08 -6.77 -15.79
C ARG A 75 -13.13 -7.89 -15.41
N ALA A 76 -11.82 -7.65 -15.49
CA ALA A 76 -10.84 -8.67 -15.18
C ALA A 76 -10.94 -9.13 -13.73
N ARG A 77 -11.09 -8.21 -12.78
CA ARG A 77 -11.27 -8.51 -11.37
C ARG A 77 -12.56 -9.29 -11.13
N ASP A 78 -13.67 -8.79 -11.70
CA ASP A 78 -15.00 -9.38 -11.49
C ASP A 78 -15.09 -10.78 -12.05
N GLN A 79 -14.47 -11.03 -13.20
CA GLN A 79 -14.39 -12.36 -13.79
C GLN A 79 -13.51 -13.31 -12.97
N TRP A 80 -12.37 -12.82 -12.47
CA TRP A 80 -11.47 -13.61 -11.63
C TRP A 80 -12.14 -14.05 -10.33
N ILE A 81 -12.84 -13.14 -9.66
CA ILE A 81 -13.56 -13.44 -8.42
C ILE A 81 -14.79 -14.31 -8.69
N GLY A 82 -15.40 -14.18 -9.86
CA GLY A 82 -16.56 -14.97 -10.27
C GLY A 82 -17.86 -14.55 -9.58
N TRP A 83 -17.96 -13.36 -9.03
CA TRP A 83 -19.18 -12.90 -8.40
C TRP A 83 -20.19 -12.34 -9.40
N SER A 84 -21.47 -12.38 -9.01
CA SER A 84 -22.56 -11.72 -9.75
C SER A 84 -22.52 -10.22 -9.52
N ASP A 85 -23.28 -9.47 -10.32
CA ASP A 85 -23.41 -8.01 -10.14
C ASP A 85 -23.95 -7.67 -8.76
N GLU A 86 -24.89 -8.45 -8.23
CA GLU A 86 -25.41 -8.24 -6.89
C GLU A 86 -24.37 -8.52 -5.82
N GLN A 87 -23.63 -9.60 -5.94
CA GLN A 87 -22.54 -9.94 -5.02
C GLN A 87 -21.46 -8.85 -5.03
N ARG A 88 -21.12 -8.34 -6.23
CA ARG A 88 -20.17 -7.22 -6.35
C ARG A 88 -20.66 -6.00 -5.60
N ARG A 89 -21.90 -5.58 -5.79
CA ARG A 89 -22.45 -4.41 -5.09
C ARG A 89 -22.43 -4.55 -3.58
N ARG A 90 -22.69 -5.74 -3.08
CA ARG A 90 -22.69 -6.02 -1.64
C ARG A 90 -21.30 -6.07 -1.03
N ARG A 91 -20.33 -6.62 -1.79
CA ARG A 91 -19.02 -7.00 -1.25
C ARG A 91 -17.88 -6.07 -1.66
N LEU A 92 -18.12 -5.16 -2.58
CA LEU A 92 -17.08 -4.27 -3.09
C LEU A 92 -16.45 -3.41 -1.99
N ALA A 93 -17.25 -3.03 -0.99
CA ALA A 93 -16.77 -2.27 0.17
C ALA A 93 -15.77 -3.04 1.03
N LEU A 94 -15.68 -4.36 0.88
CA LEU A 94 -14.72 -5.23 1.58
C LEU A 94 -13.38 -5.37 0.84
N VAL A 95 -13.27 -4.76 -0.34
CA VAL A 95 -12.09 -4.85 -1.21
C VAL A 95 -11.37 -3.52 -1.21
N VAL A 96 -10.05 -3.55 -1.15
CA VAL A 96 -9.21 -2.37 -1.29
C VAL A 96 -8.14 -2.63 -2.34
N ASN A 97 -7.73 -1.57 -3.02
CA ASN A 97 -6.63 -1.60 -3.97
C ASN A 97 -5.40 -0.93 -3.36
N ASN A 98 -4.24 -1.57 -3.52
CA ASN A 98 -2.98 -0.90 -3.25
C ASN A 98 -2.68 0.04 -4.42
N THR A 99 -2.74 1.34 -4.19
CA THR A 99 -2.58 2.35 -5.24
C THR A 99 -1.17 2.87 -5.36
N ARG A 100 -0.40 2.87 -4.27
CA ARG A 100 1.02 3.22 -4.26
C ARG A 100 1.74 2.32 -3.26
N PHE A 101 2.93 1.90 -3.63
CA PHE A 101 3.82 1.17 -2.74
C PHE A 101 5.25 1.65 -3.01
N LEU A 102 5.91 2.15 -2.00
CA LEU A 102 7.26 2.68 -2.12
C LEU A 102 8.13 2.20 -0.97
N ILE A 103 9.22 1.53 -1.29
CA ILE A 103 10.28 1.22 -0.33
C ILE A 103 11.28 2.38 -0.40
N LEU A 104 11.50 3.03 0.73
CA LEU A 104 12.42 4.16 0.82
C LEU A 104 13.88 3.70 0.71
N PRO A 105 14.74 4.49 0.06
CA PRO A 105 16.16 4.17 -0.07
C PRO A 105 16.92 4.20 1.26
#